data_cdd750bbf3f034cd21b58c7782f84f11
#
_entry.id   cdd750bbf3f034cd21b58c7782f84f11
#
_cell.length_a   1.000
_cell.length_b   1.000
_cell.length_c   1.000
_cell.angle_alpha   90.00
_cell.angle_beta   90.00
_cell.angle_gamma   90.00
#
_symmetry.space_group_name_H-M   'P 1'
#
loop_
_entity.id
_entity.type
_entity.pdbx_description
1 polymer ?
#
loop_
_entity_poly.entity_id
_entity_poly.type
_entity_poly.pdbx_seq_one_letter_code
_entity_poly.pdbx_strand_id
1 'polypeptide(L)'
;LQLDYLDVVSKEDRKIPYSSNEVKSYIKHSITLNYGSDTDIAPDIKLTFHNAGHILGSAIAHFHIGDGLYNIAFTGDFNFSKSRLFNPATCNFPRLEALIMESTYGGSGDIQPTRAEAEEKLYETVNNTIRRGGKVIIPAFAVGRSQEVMLALEEGMRRQKIPTVKIYLDGMIREATAIHTTYPEYLNSELRTQIFKEDHNPFLADCFVPVDSSELREKVIMGDP
;
A
#
# COMPACT_ATOMS: atom_id res chain seq x y z
N LEU A 1 1.04 5.15 -11.66
CA LEU A 1 -0.16 5.76 -11.05
C LEU A 1 -0.54 7.08 -11.74
N GLN A 2 0.32 8.12 -11.72
CA GLN A 2 -0.04 9.45 -12.28
C GLN A 2 -0.32 9.41 -13.78
N LEU A 3 0.43 8.63 -14.56
CA LEU A 3 0.20 8.47 -15.99
C LEU A 3 -1.09 7.67 -16.25
N ASP A 4 -1.33 6.61 -15.49
CA ASP A 4 -2.55 5.80 -15.62
C ASP A 4 -3.80 6.61 -15.22
N TYR A 5 -3.68 7.47 -14.20
CA TYR A 5 -4.74 8.40 -13.83
C TYR A 5 -5.11 9.34 -15.00
N LEU A 6 -4.10 9.86 -15.72
CA LEU A 6 -4.34 10.68 -16.91
C LEU A 6 -5.12 9.92 -18.00
N ASP A 7 -4.79 8.65 -18.22
CA ASP A 7 -5.49 7.80 -19.17
C ASP A 7 -6.96 7.57 -18.79
N VAL A 8 -7.24 7.37 -17.49
CA VAL A 8 -8.60 7.23 -16.99
C VAL A 8 -9.40 8.53 -17.17
N VAL A 9 -8.83 9.66 -16.71
CA VAL A 9 -9.50 10.97 -16.78
C VAL A 9 -9.77 11.39 -18.23
N SER A 10 -8.84 11.08 -19.16
CA SER A 10 -9.03 11.37 -20.57
C SER A 10 -10.18 10.58 -21.21
N LYS A 11 -10.43 9.35 -20.73
CA LYS A 11 -11.55 8.51 -21.20
C LYS A 11 -12.91 8.97 -20.63
N GLU A 12 -12.90 9.67 -19.49
CA GLU A 12 -14.11 10.18 -18.85
C GLU A 12 -14.52 11.59 -19.34
N ASP A 13 -13.83 12.13 -20.35
CA ASP A 13 -14.04 13.48 -20.90
C ASP A 13 -13.97 14.59 -19.83
N ARG A 14 -13.13 14.39 -18.82
CA ARG A 14 -12.88 15.36 -17.75
C ARG A 14 -11.67 16.22 -18.07
N LYS A 15 -11.65 17.42 -17.51
CA LYS A 15 -10.50 18.33 -17.62
C LYS A 15 -9.27 17.67 -16.99
N ILE A 16 -8.23 17.49 -17.80
CA ILE A 16 -6.95 16.94 -17.36
C ILE A 16 -6.23 17.97 -16.48
N PRO A 17 -5.90 17.67 -15.21
CA PRO A 17 -5.30 18.64 -14.29
C PRO A 17 -3.83 18.93 -14.59
N TYR A 18 -3.12 18.00 -15.23
CA TYR A 18 -1.71 18.11 -15.63
C TYR A 18 -1.41 17.16 -16.80
N SER A 19 -0.33 17.39 -17.52
CA SER A 19 0.08 16.60 -18.68
C SER A 19 1.11 15.51 -18.33
N SER A 20 1.29 14.53 -19.22
CA SER A 20 2.36 13.54 -19.09
C SER A 20 3.77 14.15 -19.09
N ASN A 21 3.96 15.29 -19.74
CA ASN A 21 5.24 16.02 -19.72
C ASN A 21 5.52 16.62 -18.34
N GLU A 22 4.49 17.11 -17.64
CA GLU A 22 4.64 17.61 -16.27
C GLU A 22 4.96 16.47 -15.30
N VAL A 23 4.37 15.29 -15.45
CA VAL A 23 4.75 14.09 -14.68
C VAL A 23 6.22 13.73 -14.92
N LYS A 24 6.68 13.71 -16.18
CA LYS A 24 8.09 13.44 -16.51
C LYS A 24 9.03 14.52 -15.96
N SER A 25 8.62 15.78 -16.01
CA SER A 25 9.37 16.90 -15.45
C SER A 25 9.48 16.77 -13.93
N TYR A 26 8.39 16.44 -13.23
CA TYR A 26 8.39 16.19 -11.80
C TYR A 26 9.43 15.12 -11.42
N ILE A 27 9.44 13.97 -12.10
CA ILE A 27 10.39 12.89 -11.81
C ILE A 27 11.84 13.36 -11.98
N LYS A 28 12.14 14.16 -13.02
CA LYS A 28 13.49 14.69 -13.25
C LYS A 28 13.98 15.65 -12.16
N HIS A 29 13.06 16.31 -11.46
CA HIS A 29 13.36 17.26 -10.39
C HIS A 29 13.16 16.68 -8.99
N SER A 30 12.83 15.39 -8.88
CA SER A 30 12.64 14.71 -7.59
C SER A 30 13.98 14.15 -7.09
N ILE A 31 14.22 14.34 -5.80
CA ILE A 31 15.32 13.75 -5.06
C ILE A 31 14.75 12.83 -4.02
N THR A 32 15.26 11.60 -3.95
CA THR A 32 14.84 10.62 -2.94
C THR A 32 15.60 10.83 -1.63
N LEU A 33 14.89 10.76 -0.50
CA LEU A 33 15.47 10.85 0.83
C LEU A 33 15.17 9.58 1.62
N ASN A 34 16.11 9.17 2.46
CA ASN A 34 15.93 8.04 3.37
C ASN A 34 15.19 8.47 4.64
N TYR A 35 14.46 7.53 5.26
CA TYR A 35 13.87 7.78 6.57
C TYR A 35 14.96 8.05 7.62
N GLY A 36 14.65 8.97 8.54
CA GLY A 36 15.51 9.31 9.67
C GLY A 36 16.77 10.11 9.32
N SER A 37 16.93 10.54 8.08
CA SER A 37 18.05 11.39 7.66
C SER A 37 17.63 12.85 7.60
N ASP A 38 18.30 13.69 8.38
CA ASP A 38 18.11 15.15 8.33
C ASP A 38 18.74 15.70 7.05
N THR A 39 17.96 16.42 6.28
CA THR A 39 18.37 16.95 4.98
C THR A 39 18.09 18.45 4.93
N ASP A 40 19.10 19.26 4.61
CA ASP A 40 18.93 20.69 4.37
C ASP A 40 18.15 20.91 3.08
N ILE A 41 16.98 21.53 3.17
CA ILE A 41 16.11 21.83 2.02
C ILE A 41 16.06 23.34 1.72
N ALA A 42 16.45 24.17 2.68
CA ALA A 42 16.65 25.60 2.58
C ALA A 42 17.69 26.03 3.62
N PRO A 43 18.23 27.27 3.57
CA PRO A 43 19.31 27.72 4.47
C PRO A 43 19.05 27.52 5.96
N ASP A 44 17.80 27.63 6.40
CA ASP A 44 17.38 27.52 7.79
C ASP A 44 16.29 26.48 8.02
N ILE A 45 16.09 25.55 7.05
CA ILE A 45 15.07 24.50 7.14
C ILE A 45 15.69 23.14 6.82
N LYS A 46 15.58 22.22 7.77
CA LYS A 46 15.88 20.80 7.59
C LYS A 46 14.58 20.00 7.51
N LEU A 47 14.64 18.92 6.77
CA LEU A 47 13.55 17.95 6.62
C LEU A 47 14.03 16.57 7.03
N THR A 48 13.26 15.92 7.90
CA THR A 48 13.42 14.51 8.23
C THR A 48 12.16 13.76 7.82
N PHE A 49 12.29 12.71 6.99
CA PHE A 49 11.18 11.80 6.75
C PHE A 49 11.15 10.69 7.79
N HIS A 50 9.97 10.43 8.35
CA HIS A 50 9.71 9.29 9.22
C HIS A 50 8.70 8.36 8.57
N ASN A 51 8.78 7.06 8.87
CA ASN A 51 7.82 6.09 8.37
C ASN A 51 6.39 6.45 8.79
N ALA A 52 5.48 6.55 7.84
CA ALA A 52 4.05 6.78 8.09
C ALA A 52 3.23 5.49 8.21
N GLY A 53 3.79 4.32 7.89
CA GLY A 53 3.17 3.01 8.06
C GLY A 53 1.96 2.72 7.16
N HIS A 54 1.66 3.59 6.19
CA HIS A 54 0.45 3.53 5.37
C HIS A 54 0.63 2.71 4.09
N ILE A 55 1.53 3.12 3.23
CA ILE A 55 1.93 2.40 2.01
C ILE A 55 3.45 2.43 1.86
N LEU A 56 4.00 1.67 0.90
CA LEU A 56 5.43 1.67 0.64
C LEU A 56 5.91 3.08 0.27
N GLY A 57 6.89 3.59 1.03
CA GLY A 57 7.43 4.94 0.83
C GLY A 57 6.61 6.07 1.46
N SER A 58 5.48 5.79 2.13
CA SER A 58 4.72 6.82 2.85
C SER A 58 5.53 7.42 4.00
N ALA A 59 5.55 8.74 4.09
CA ALA A 59 6.38 9.44 5.05
C ALA A 59 5.64 10.55 5.79
N ILE A 60 5.97 10.70 7.07
CA ILE A 60 5.68 11.90 7.84
C ILE A 60 6.82 12.88 7.57
N ALA A 61 6.50 14.06 7.08
CA ALA A 61 7.47 15.12 6.85
C ALA A 61 7.64 15.96 8.11
N HIS A 62 8.82 15.90 8.72
CA HIS A 62 9.16 16.66 9.93
C HIS A 62 10.13 17.78 9.55
N PHE A 63 9.67 19.01 9.61
CA PHE A 63 10.42 20.21 9.30
C PHE A 63 11.02 20.82 10.56
N HIS A 64 12.31 21.10 10.53
CA HIS A 64 13.07 21.81 11.57
C HIS A 64 13.42 23.18 11.04
N ILE A 65 12.81 24.22 11.57
CA ILE A 65 12.92 25.61 11.12
C ILE A 65 13.79 26.39 12.11
N GLY A 66 14.71 27.21 11.60
CA GLY A 66 15.59 28.04 12.42
C GLY A 66 16.47 27.20 13.35
N ASP A 67 17.20 26.21 12.83
CA ASP A 67 18.02 25.26 13.60
C ASP A 67 17.23 24.52 14.71
N GLY A 68 15.94 24.24 14.44
CA GLY A 68 15.07 23.53 15.37
C GLY A 68 14.38 24.42 16.40
N LEU A 69 14.38 25.74 16.22
CA LEU A 69 13.58 26.66 17.07
C LEU A 69 12.09 26.40 16.95
N TYR A 70 11.61 25.98 15.78
CA TYR A 70 10.22 25.61 15.54
C TYR A 70 10.13 24.37 14.68
N ASN A 71 9.37 23.38 15.12
CA ASN A 71 9.26 22.07 14.45
C ASN A 71 7.81 21.79 14.07
N ILE A 72 7.59 21.38 12.83
CA ILE A 72 6.28 21.08 12.29
C ILE A 72 6.32 19.68 11.68
N ALA A 73 5.38 18.80 12.03
CA ALA A 73 5.18 17.55 11.34
C ALA A 73 3.90 17.59 10.50
N PHE A 74 4.01 17.08 9.26
CA PHE A 74 2.90 16.82 8.36
C PHE A 74 2.81 15.31 8.12
N THR A 75 1.71 14.69 8.55
CA THR A 75 1.63 13.23 8.56
C THR A 75 1.46 12.61 7.17
N GLY A 76 0.87 13.34 6.21
CA GLY A 76 0.22 12.65 5.09
C GLY A 76 -0.77 11.62 5.60
N ASP A 77 -1.07 10.62 4.79
CA ASP A 77 -1.84 9.45 5.24
C ASP A 77 -0.95 8.54 6.08
N PHE A 78 -1.40 8.15 7.27
CA PHE A 78 -0.59 7.37 8.21
C PHE A 78 -1.38 6.22 8.84
N ASN A 79 -0.65 5.25 9.40
CA ASN A 79 -1.25 4.13 10.12
C ASN A 79 -0.45 3.82 11.40
N PHE A 80 -1.06 3.98 12.55
CA PHE A 80 -0.46 3.64 13.86
C PHE A 80 -0.49 2.15 14.18
N SER A 81 -1.30 1.39 13.48
CA SER A 81 -1.39 -0.05 13.68
C SER A 81 -0.35 -0.76 12.84
N LYS A 82 0.28 -1.80 13.38
CA LYS A 82 1.12 -2.70 12.59
C LYS A 82 0.28 -3.35 11.51
N SER A 83 0.68 -3.21 10.25
CA SER A 83 0.05 -3.88 9.12
C SER A 83 0.74 -5.20 8.78
N ARG A 84 0.17 -5.98 7.86
CA ARG A 84 0.87 -7.14 7.30
C ARG A 84 2.10 -6.73 6.49
N LEU A 85 2.09 -5.52 5.95
CA LEU A 85 3.18 -4.98 5.12
C LEU A 85 4.18 -4.17 5.94
N PHE A 86 3.71 -3.27 6.81
CA PHE A 86 4.53 -2.22 7.39
C PHE A 86 4.50 -2.21 8.91
N ASN A 87 5.58 -1.67 9.49
CA ASN A 87 5.59 -1.28 10.89
C ASN A 87 4.67 -0.07 11.10
N PRO A 88 4.18 0.17 12.32
CA PRO A 88 3.40 1.35 12.65
C PRO A 88 4.12 2.65 12.28
N ALA A 89 3.36 3.71 12.07
CA ALA A 89 3.90 5.05 11.91
C ALA A 89 4.80 5.44 13.08
N THR A 90 5.86 6.17 12.80
CA THR A 90 6.72 6.76 13.83
C THR A 90 5.94 7.86 14.55
N CYS A 91 5.88 7.80 15.88
CA CYS A 91 5.20 8.80 16.71
C CYS A 91 6.11 9.45 17.76
N ASN A 92 7.40 9.10 17.76
CA ASN A 92 8.37 9.66 18.73
C ASN A 92 9.17 10.78 18.06
N PHE A 93 8.70 12.00 18.23
CA PHE A 93 9.38 13.21 17.79
C PHE A 93 10.10 13.86 18.98
N PRO A 94 11.40 14.19 18.86
CA PRO A 94 12.16 14.81 19.97
C PRO A 94 11.56 16.15 20.42
N ARG A 95 11.02 16.92 19.46
CA ARG A 95 10.36 18.18 19.66
C ARG A 95 9.37 18.46 18.54
N LEU A 96 8.20 18.95 18.88
CA LEU A 96 7.14 19.25 17.92
C LEU A 96 6.27 20.39 18.45
N GLU A 97 6.25 21.53 17.77
CA GLU A 97 5.39 22.68 18.09
C GLU A 97 4.05 22.62 17.35
N ALA A 98 4.02 22.06 16.14
CA ALA A 98 2.79 21.93 15.37
C ALA A 98 2.70 20.57 14.67
N LEU A 99 1.49 20.02 14.67
CA LEU A 99 1.14 18.79 13.96
C LEU A 99 0.00 19.07 12.99
N ILE A 100 0.23 18.79 11.71
CA ILE A 100 -0.80 18.79 10.66
C ILE A 100 -1.04 17.33 10.30
N MET A 101 -2.26 16.83 10.58
CA MET A 101 -2.58 15.43 10.38
C MET A 101 -3.89 15.23 9.63
N GLU A 102 -4.00 14.12 8.93
CA GLU A 102 -5.24 13.65 8.31
C GLU A 102 -6.32 13.34 9.36
N SER A 103 -7.57 13.26 8.89
CA SER A 103 -8.71 12.88 9.73
C SER A 103 -9.73 12.01 8.98
N THR A 104 -9.25 11.16 8.08
CA THR A 104 -10.09 10.31 7.21
C THR A 104 -11.07 9.45 8.02
N TYR A 105 -10.63 8.93 9.15
CA TYR A 105 -11.45 8.18 10.11
C TYR A 105 -11.56 8.91 11.46
N GLY A 106 -11.67 10.24 11.42
CA GLY A 106 -11.69 11.09 12.63
C GLY A 106 -13.09 11.29 13.22
N GLY A 107 -14.13 10.80 12.60
CA GLY A 107 -15.50 10.91 13.10
C GLY A 107 -15.76 9.96 14.29
N SER A 108 -16.61 10.36 15.23
CA SER A 108 -16.94 9.55 16.42
C SER A 108 -17.59 8.20 16.09
N GLY A 109 -18.15 8.04 14.90
CA GLY A 109 -18.73 6.79 14.38
C GLY A 109 -17.80 5.95 13.53
N ASP A 110 -16.58 6.41 13.25
CA ASP A 110 -15.61 5.74 12.36
C ASP A 110 -14.84 4.64 13.10
N ILE A 111 -15.57 3.73 13.73
CA ILE A 111 -14.99 2.59 14.43
C ILE A 111 -14.71 1.48 13.41
N GLN A 112 -13.45 1.25 13.13
CA GLN A 112 -13.02 0.19 12.22
C GLN A 112 -12.96 -1.17 12.95
N PRO A 113 -13.31 -2.28 12.28
CA PRO A 113 -13.09 -3.60 12.84
C PRO A 113 -11.60 -3.86 13.03
N THR A 114 -11.27 -4.70 13.96
CA THR A 114 -9.89 -5.18 14.09
C THR A 114 -9.48 -5.95 12.83
N ARG A 115 -8.17 -6.02 12.58
CA ARG A 115 -7.65 -6.81 11.47
C ARG A 115 -8.09 -8.27 11.55
N ALA A 116 -8.03 -8.89 12.73
CA ALA A 116 -8.44 -10.27 12.92
C ALA A 116 -9.90 -10.50 12.53
N GLU A 117 -10.80 -9.60 12.92
CA GLU A 117 -12.23 -9.66 12.54
C GLU A 117 -12.40 -9.49 11.02
N ALA A 118 -11.68 -8.55 10.41
CA ALA A 118 -11.74 -8.33 8.97
C ALA A 118 -11.22 -9.53 8.17
N GLU A 119 -10.12 -10.15 8.60
CA GLU A 119 -9.56 -11.35 7.98
C GLU A 119 -10.47 -12.57 8.15
N GLU A 120 -11.05 -12.77 9.33
CA GLU A 120 -12.01 -13.87 9.55
C GLU A 120 -13.23 -13.71 8.64
N LYS A 121 -13.73 -12.49 8.49
CA LYS A 121 -14.81 -12.17 7.56
C LYS A 121 -14.45 -12.42 6.10
N LEU A 122 -13.21 -12.10 5.71
CA LEU A 122 -12.67 -12.40 4.39
C LEU A 122 -12.65 -13.91 4.14
N TYR A 123 -12.11 -14.70 5.08
CA TYR A 123 -12.03 -16.15 4.97
C TYR A 123 -13.43 -16.80 4.95
N GLU A 124 -14.35 -16.35 5.80
CA GLU A 124 -15.74 -16.80 5.78
C GLU A 124 -16.39 -16.54 4.41
N THR A 125 -16.20 -15.33 3.87
CA THR A 125 -16.76 -14.93 2.57
C THR A 125 -16.21 -15.79 1.44
N VAL A 126 -14.88 -16.02 1.41
CA VAL A 126 -14.21 -16.87 0.43
C VAL A 126 -14.75 -18.31 0.52
N ASN A 127 -14.73 -18.89 1.72
CA ASN A 127 -15.21 -20.27 1.96
C ASN A 127 -16.67 -20.47 1.51
N ASN A 128 -17.55 -19.55 1.91
CA ASN A 128 -18.97 -19.66 1.58
C ASN A 128 -19.22 -19.48 0.08
N THR A 129 -18.45 -18.63 -0.58
CA THR A 129 -18.60 -18.37 -2.00
C THR A 129 -18.08 -19.55 -2.83
N ILE A 130 -16.92 -20.09 -2.52
CA ILE A 130 -16.34 -21.23 -3.22
C ILE A 130 -17.20 -22.49 -3.02
N ARG A 131 -17.68 -22.72 -1.80
CA ARG A 131 -18.54 -23.88 -1.50
C ARG A 131 -19.82 -23.92 -2.35
N ARG A 132 -20.36 -22.77 -2.74
CA ARG A 132 -21.53 -22.67 -3.63
C ARG A 132 -21.17 -22.55 -5.13
N GLY A 133 -19.93 -22.75 -5.50
CA GLY A 133 -19.45 -22.62 -6.89
C GLY A 133 -19.49 -21.17 -7.39
N GLY A 134 -19.11 -20.20 -6.56
CA GLY A 134 -19.10 -18.78 -6.92
C GLY A 134 -17.70 -18.19 -7.00
N LYS A 135 -17.59 -16.98 -7.51
CA LYS A 135 -16.37 -16.17 -7.58
C LYS A 135 -16.40 -15.03 -6.58
N VAL A 136 -15.24 -14.70 -6.02
CA VAL A 136 -15.07 -13.52 -5.14
C VAL A 136 -14.36 -12.43 -5.93
N ILE A 137 -14.97 -11.27 -6.02
CA ILE A 137 -14.37 -10.07 -6.62
C ILE A 137 -13.99 -9.12 -5.48
N ILE A 138 -12.71 -8.73 -5.42
CA ILE A 138 -12.19 -7.86 -4.37
C ILE A 138 -11.66 -6.58 -5.03
N PRO A 139 -12.42 -5.49 -5.04
CA PRO A 139 -11.91 -4.21 -5.49
C PRO A 139 -10.92 -3.65 -4.45
N ALA A 140 -9.70 -3.35 -4.90
CA ALA A 140 -8.66 -2.83 -4.04
C ALA A 140 -7.74 -1.86 -4.79
N PHE A 141 -7.21 -0.88 -4.07
CA PHE A 141 -6.17 -0.03 -4.63
C PHE A 141 -4.93 -0.85 -4.99
N ALA A 142 -4.31 -0.55 -6.13
CA ALA A 142 -3.17 -1.29 -6.64
C ALA A 142 -1.97 -1.30 -5.67
N VAL A 143 -1.76 -0.21 -4.90
CA VAL A 143 -0.66 -0.06 -3.95
C VAL A 143 -1.16 -0.20 -2.51
N GLY A 144 -0.50 -1.02 -1.72
CA GLY A 144 -0.73 -1.22 -0.29
C GLY A 144 -1.89 -2.19 -0.03
N ARG A 145 -3.13 -1.79 -0.29
CA ARG A 145 -4.31 -2.60 0.07
C ARG A 145 -4.37 -3.95 -0.66
N SER A 146 -4.02 -3.98 -1.95
CA SER A 146 -3.97 -5.25 -2.71
C SER A 146 -2.93 -6.21 -2.13
N GLN A 147 -1.76 -5.73 -1.77
CA GLN A 147 -0.71 -6.56 -1.19
C GLN A 147 -1.09 -7.07 0.21
N GLU A 148 -1.81 -6.29 1.02
CA GLU A 148 -2.39 -6.75 2.29
C GLU A 148 -3.35 -7.93 2.08
N VAL A 149 -4.25 -7.83 1.10
CA VAL A 149 -5.21 -8.89 0.74
C VAL A 149 -4.48 -10.11 0.21
N MET A 150 -3.47 -9.93 -0.65
CA MET A 150 -2.66 -11.04 -1.16
C MET A 150 -2.02 -11.83 -0.01
N LEU A 151 -1.38 -11.15 0.94
CA LEU A 151 -0.77 -11.80 2.11
C LEU A 151 -1.79 -12.53 2.98
N ALA A 152 -2.97 -11.93 3.20
CA ALA A 152 -4.03 -12.57 3.98
C ALA A 152 -4.53 -13.86 3.30
N LEU A 153 -4.77 -13.82 1.99
CA LEU A 153 -5.26 -14.98 1.23
C LEU A 153 -4.18 -16.09 1.12
N GLU A 154 -2.91 -15.72 0.86
CA GLU A 154 -1.81 -16.69 0.84
C GLU A 154 -1.70 -17.41 2.19
N GLU A 155 -1.63 -16.66 3.28
CA GLU A 155 -1.55 -17.23 4.61
C GLU A 155 -2.80 -18.06 4.95
N GLY A 156 -3.99 -17.61 4.55
CA GLY A 156 -5.23 -18.36 4.72
C GLY A 156 -5.21 -19.72 4.04
N MET A 157 -4.67 -19.80 2.81
CA MET A 157 -4.47 -21.07 2.10
C MET A 157 -3.40 -21.94 2.75
N ARG A 158 -2.25 -21.36 3.07
CA ARG A 158 -1.13 -22.08 3.71
C ARG A 158 -1.52 -22.65 5.08
N ARG A 159 -2.36 -21.95 5.85
CA ARG A 159 -2.90 -22.39 7.13
C ARG A 159 -4.19 -23.22 7.01
N GLN A 160 -4.62 -23.55 5.79
CA GLN A 160 -5.86 -24.33 5.53
C GLN A 160 -7.15 -23.69 6.10
N LYS A 161 -7.16 -22.37 6.28
CA LYS A 161 -8.37 -21.61 6.66
C LYS A 161 -9.32 -21.42 5.47
N ILE A 162 -8.77 -21.35 4.27
CA ILE A 162 -9.50 -21.31 2.99
C ILE A 162 -8.93 -22.35 2.04
N PRO A 163 -9.71 -22.86 1.06
CA PRO A 163 -9.21 -23.80 0.07
C PRO A 163 -8.15 -23.16 -0.83
N THR A 164 -7.26 -23.99 -1.37
CA THR A 164 -6.28 -23.55 -2.38
C THR A 164 -6.98 -23.23 -3.69
N VAL A 165 -6.94 -21.97 -4.10
CA VAL A 165 -7.58 -21.46 -5.31
C VAL A 165 -6.64 -20.53 -6.06
N LYS A 166 -6.92 -20.31 -7.35
CA LYS A 166 -6.25 -19.28 -8.13
C LYS A 166 -6.77 -17.90 -7.76
N ILE A 167 -5.85 -16.95 -7.63
CA ILE A 167 -6.14 -15.54 -7.37
C ILE A 167 -5.64 -14.75 -8.58
N TYR A 168 -6.57 -14.20 -9.33
CA TYR A 168 -6.27 -13.44 -10.53
C TYR A 168 -6.01 -11.96 -10.16
N LEU A 169 -4.85 -11.46 -10.57
CA LEU A 169 -4.43 -10.06 -10.30
C LEU A 169 -4.62 -9.24 -11.56
N ASP A 170 -5.59 -8.35 -11.55
CA ASP A 170 -5.90 -7.47 -12.68
C ASP A 170 -5.49 -6.01 -12.40
N GLY A 171 -5.19 -5.26 -13.46
CA GLY A 171 -4.72 -3.88 -13.36
C GLY A 171 -3.26 -3.76 -12.91
N MET A 172 -2.91 -2.67 -12.23
CA MET A 172 -1.53 -2.34 -11.81
C MET A 172 -1.05 -3.08 -10.54
N ILE A 173 -1.78 -4.07 -10.05
CA ILE A 173 -1.41 -4.82 -8.83
C ILE A 173 -0.07 -5.52 -9.02
N ARG A 174 0.19 -6.07 -10.21
CA ARG A 174 1.43 -6.76 -10.55
C ARG A 174 2.66 -5.84 -10.42
N GLU A 175 2.60 -4.67 -11.03
CA GLU A 175 3.68 -3.68 -11.02
C GLU A 175 3.93 -3.16 -9.59
N ALA A 176 2.86 -2.84 -8.87
CA ALA A 176 2.95 -2.43 -7.48
C ALA A 176 3.56 -3.53 -6.60
N THR A 177 3.17 -4.79 -6.79
CA THR A 177 3.73 -5.93 -6.06
C THR A 177 5.20 -6.15 -6.38
N ALA A 178 5.61 -5.98 -7.65
CA ALA A 178 7.01 -6.06 -8.05
C ALA A 178 7.88 -5.00 -7.31
N ILE A 179 7.35 -3.80 -7.09
CA ILE A 179 8.05 -2.77 -6.30
C ILE A 179 8.21 -3.23 -4.84
N HIS A 180 7.17 -3.83 -4.23
CA HIS A 180 7.27 -4.35 -2.86
C HIS A 180 8.32 -5.47 -2.73
N THR A 181 8.43 -6.34 -3.74
CA THR A 181 9.45 -7.39 -3.76
C THR A 181 10.86 -6.87 -4.04
N THR A 182 10.98 -5.73 -4.71
CA THR A 182 12.27 -5.10 -5.01
C THR A 182 12.85 -4.36 -3.78
N TYR A 183 11.98 -3.86 -2.90
CA TYR A 183 12.38 -3.08 -1.72
C TYR A 183 11.88 -3.72 -0.40
N PRO A 184 12.23 -4.98 -0.13
CA PRO A 184 11.74 -5.69 1.05
C PRO A 184 12.24 -5.10 2.38
N GLU A 185 13.33 -4.32 2.36
CA GLU A 185 13.88 -3.65 3.54
C GLU A 185 12.92 -2.64 4.17
N TYR A 186 11.96 -2.12 3.42
CA TYR A 186 10.92 -1.21 3.92
C TYR A 186 9.68 -1.93 4.49
N LEU A 187 9.61 -3.24 4.31
CA LEU A 187 8.53 -4.06 4.86
C LEU A 187 8.75 -4.29 6.37
N ASN A 188 7.74 -4.78 7.06
CA ASN A 188 7.85 -5.08 8.48
C ASN A 188 8.84 -6.23 8.76
N SER A 189 9.28 -6.37 10.01
CA SER A 189 10.31 -7.34 10.41
C SER A 189 9.91 -8.80 10.18
N GLU A 190 8.62 -9.14 10.31
CA GLU A 190 8.13 -10.50 10.12
C GLU A 190 8.20 -10.90 8.65
N LEU A 191 7.69 -10.04 7.77
CA LEU A 191 7.70 -10.29 6.34
C LEU A 191 9.13 -10.31 5.78
N ARG A 192 10.02 -9.43 6.28
CA ARG A 192 11.45 -9.51 5.95
C ARG A 192 12.08 -10.84 6.38
N THR A 193 11.70 -11.33 7.56
CA THR A 193 12.21 -12.62 8.04
C THR A 193 11.76 -13.77 7.14
N GLN A 194 10.51 -13.79 6.72
CA GLN A 194 9.99 -14.77 5.78
C GLN A 194 10.77 -14.72 4.46
N ILE A 195 10.97 -13.54 3.90
CA ILE A 195 11.64 -13.37 2.60
C ILE A 195 13.13 -13.72 2.67
N PHE A 196 13.85 -13.23 3.68
CA PHE A 196 15.32 -13.32 3.70
C PHE A 196 15.88 -14.52 4.48
N LYS A 197 15.12 -15.06 5.45
CA LYS A 197 15.62 -16.15 6.31
C LYS A 197 14.93 -17.48 6.05
N GLU A 198 13.64 -17.43 5.69
CA GLU A 198 12.83 -18.62 5.48
C GLU A 198 12.74 -19.01 4.01
N ASP A 199 13.36 -18.21 3.12
CA ASP A 199 13.31 -18.36 1.66
C ASP A 199 11.88 -18.47 1.14
N HIS A 200 10.94 -17.78 1.81
CA HIS A 200 9.53 -17.76 1.49
C HIS A 200 9.08 -16.32 1.17
N ASN A 201 8.94 -16.04 -0.12
CA ASN A 201 8.34 -14.77 -0.56
C ASN A 201 6.85 -14.97 -0.86
N PRO A 202 5.93 -14.56 0.04
CA PRO A 202 4.50 -14.81 -0.13
C PRO A 202 3.90 -14.09 -1.33
N PHE A 203 4.54 -13.05 -1.87
CA PHE A 203 4.08 -12.38 -3.09
C PHE A 203 4.30 -13.18 -4.37
N LEU A 204 5.19 -14.19 -4.31
CA LEU A 204 5.54 -15.04 -5.44
C LEU A 204 4.85 -16.42 -5.38
N ALA A 205 3.84 -16.56 -4.53
CA ALA A 205 3.11 -17.82 -4.40
C ALA A 205 2.40 -18.20 -5.71
N ASP A 206 2.41 -19.48 -6.04
CA ASP A 206 1.84 -20.05 -7.29
C ASP A 206 0.34 -19.85 -7.46
N CYS A 207 -0.35 -19.43 -6.39
CA CYS A 207 -1.76 -19.10 -6.44
C CYS A 207 -2.06 -17.77 -7.16
N PHE A 208 -1.09 -16.88 -7.28
CA PHE A 208 -1.27 -15.57 -7.93
C PHE A 208 -1.06 -15.67 -9.43
N VAL A 209 -2.08 -15.33 -10.21
CA VAL A 209 -2.08 -15.37 -11.66
C VAL A 209 -2.30 -13.97 -12.21
N PRO A 210 -1.29 -13.35 -12.86
CA PRO A 210 -1.48 -12.06 -13.51
C PRO A 210 -2.49 -12.15 -14.65
N VAL A 211 -3.38 -11.16 -14.76
CA VAL A 211 -4.28 -11.01 -15.91
C VAL A 211 -3.60 -10.08 -16.91
N ASP A 212 -2.96 -10.65 -17.90
CA ASP A 212 -2.11 -9.96 -18.88
C ASP A 212 -2.78 -9.77 -20.26
N SER A 213 -3.98 -10.34 -20.46
CA SER A 213 -4.73 -10.23 -21.71
C SER A 213 -6.22 -10.04 -21.49
N SER A 214 -6.87 -9.41 -22.46
CA SER A 214 -8.33 -9.23 -22.47
C SER A 214 -9.07 -10.58 -22.55
N GLU A 215 -8.50 -11.54 -23.26
CA GLU A 215 -9.04 -12.90 -23.39
C GLU A 215 -9.04 -13.63 -22.02
N LEU A 216 -7.93 -13.55 -21.29
CA LEU A 216 -7.85 -14.12 -19.95
C LEU A 216 -8.82 -13.44 -18.99
N ARG A 217 -8.94 -12.11 -19.08
CA ARG A 217 -9.90 -11.32 -18.27
C ARG A 217 -11.34 -11.80 -18.53
N GLU A 218 -11.73 -11.90 -19.80
CA GLU A 218 -13.05 -12.37 -20.17
C GLU A 218 -13.30 -13.81 -19.68
N LYS A 219 -12.33 -14.70 -19.86
CA LYS A 219 -12.40 -16.08 -19.37
C LYS A 219 -12.57 -16.14 -17.84
N VAL A 220 -11.85 -15.30 -17.09
CA VAL A 220 -11.95 -15.27 -15.63
C VAL A 220 -13.31 -14.74 -15.17
N ILE A 221 -13.85 -13.73 -15.85
CA ILE A 221 -15.14 -13.13 -15.50
C ILE A 221 -16.31 -14.03 -15.91
N MET A 222 -16.30 -14.51 -17.15
CA MET A 222 -17.45 -15.19 -17.79
C MET A 222 -17.38 -16.71 -17.69
N GLY A 223 -16.19 -17.29 -17.49
CA GLY A 223 -16.00 -18.75 -17.38
C GLY A 223 -16.59 -19.33 -16.09
N ASP A 224 -16.61 -20.63 -15.97
CA ASP A 224 -17.01 -21.33 -14.74
C ASP A 224 -16.01 -21.04 -13.60
N PRO A 225 -16.47 -21.09 -12.34
CA PRO A 225 -15.64 -20.86 -11.15
C PRO A 225 -14.49 -21.83 -11.00
#